data_7190d0879bb3cf33c2e3468504148b4c
#
_entry.id   7190d0879bb3cf33c2e3468504148b4c
#
_cell.length_a   1.000
_cell.length_b   1.000
_cell.length_c   1.000
_cell.angle_alpha   90.00
_cell.angle_beta   90.00
_cell.angle_gamma   90.00
#
_symmetry.space_group_name_H-M   'P 1'
#
loop_
_entity.id
_entity.type
_entity.pdbx_description
1 polymer ?
#
loop_
_entity_poly.entity_id
_entity_poly.type
_entity_poly.pdbx_seq_one_letter_code
_entity_poly.pdbx_strand_id
1 'polypeptide(L)'
;MSWLDEPPIDGWSGILIDNEVIDAMAFERFQATEREIEQLCVTXRDESFDWASRPAPGPLEAAVRRLESDLGRPFPAGYRSEIHLQLPAWLEGVTSGLRRGLALFIDYGYPRSEYYLPERRDGTLMCHYRHLGHDDVFFWPGLQDITAWVDYTALAEAADACGLEVAGYSSQAMFLLGCGL
;
A
#
# COMPACT_ATOMS: atom_id res chain seq x y z
N MET A 1 3.64 -12.30 -27.77
CA MET A 1 3.34 -11.41 -26.62
C MET A 1 2.10 -10.60 -26.96
N SER A 2 1.15 -10.50 -26.04
CA SER A 2 -0.10 -9.76 -26.22
C SER A 2 -0.23 -8.72 -25.11
N TRP A 3 -0.79 -7.57 -25.45
CA TRP A 3 -1.16 -6.56 -24.47
C TRP A 3 -2.63 -6.75 -24.15
N LEU A 4 -2.98 -6.64 -22.87
CA LEU A 4 -4.35 -6.77 -22.39
C LEU A 4 -4.84 -5.41 -21.91
N ASP A 5 -6.06 -5.06 -22.28
CA ASP A 5 -6.70 -3.83 -21.81
C ASP A 5 -7.40 -4.04 -20.46
N GLU A 6 -7.65 -5.30 -20.10
CA GLU A 6 -8.32 -5.69 -18.84
C GLU A 6 -7.73 -7.01 -18.35
N PRO A 7 -7.76 -7.27 -17.04
CA PRO A 7 -7.35 -8.57 -16.52
C PRO A 7 -8.18 -9.70 -17.15
N PRO A 8 -7.58 -10.86 -17.43
CA PRO A 8 -8.35 -11.98 -18.02
C PRO A 8 -9.29 -12.61 -16.98
N ILE A 9 -10.59 -12.49 -17.23
CA ILE A 9 -11.62 -13.01 -16.34
C ILE A 9 -12.05 -14.45 -16.71
N ASP A 10 -11.71 -14.91 -17.90
CA ASP A 10 -12.12 -16.22 -18.43
C ASP A 10 -11.20 -17.36 -17.98
N GLY A 11 -10.89 -17.43 -16.73
CA GLY A 11 -10.14 -18.56 -16.16
C GLY A 11 -8.85 -18.92 -16.90
N TRP A 12 -7.73 -18.57 -16.32
CA TRP A 12 -6.41 -18.81 -16.91
C TRP A 12 -5.49 -19.55 -15.93
N SER A 13 -4.41 -20.09 -16.44
CA SER A 13 -3.38 -20.73 -15.62
C SER A 13 -2.02 -20.17 -16.02
N GLY A 14 -1.19 -19.86 -15.02
CA GLY A 14 0.10 -19.25 -15.31
C GLY A 14 0.71 -18.57 -14.09
N ILE A 15 1.56 -17.61 -14.36
CA ILE A 15 2.23 -16.81 -13.34
C ILE A 15 1.87 -15.35 -13.55
N LEU A 16 1.35 -14.72 -12.51
CA LEU A 16 1.17 -13.27 -12.43
C LEU A 16 2.41 -12.70 -11.75
N ILE A 17 3.04 -11.72 -12.36
CA ILE A 17 4.19 -11.04 -11.75
C ILE A 17 3.84 -9.55 -11.66
N ASP A 18 3.93 -9.04 -10.46
CA ASP A 18 3.73 -7.64 -10.13
C ASP A 18 5.05 -7.10 -9.58
N ASN A 19 5.57 -6.03 -10.16
CA ASN A 19 6.81 -5.42 -9.71
C ASN A 19 6.62 -3.92 -9.53
N GLU A 20 6.65 -3.47 -8.30
CA GLU A 20 6.50 -2.05 -7.93
C GLU A 20 5.21 -1.47 -8.55
N VAL A 21 4.06 -2.07 -8.25
CA VAL A 21 2.74 -1.59 -8.67
C VAL A 21 1.91 -1.19 -7.46
N ILE A 22 2.01 -1.98 -6.37
CA ILE A 22 1.19 -1.72 -5.18
C ILE A 22 1.63 -0.42 -4.49
N ASP A 23 2.94 -0.16 -4.42
CA ASP A 23 3.47 1.07 -3.81
C ASP A 23 2.98 2.34 -4.53
N ALA A 24 2.69 2.23 -5.84
CA ALA A 24 2.20 3.34 -6.65
C ALA A 24 0.67 3.46 -6.67
N MET A 25 -0.04 2.55 -6.02
CA MET A 25 -1.51 2.61 -5.93
C MET A 25 -1.96 3.78 -5.06
N ALA A 26 -3.15 4.27 -5.34
CA ALA A 26 -3.74 5.32 -4.50
C ALA A 26 -3.90 4.83 -3.06
N PHE A 27 -3.43 5.62 -2.12
CA PHE A 27 -3.52 5.34 -0.69
C PHE A 27 -4.25 6.48 0.04
N GLU A 28 -4.79 6.15 1.19
CA GLU A 28 -5.34 7.14 2.11
C GLU A 28 -4.27 7.46 3.15
N ARG A 29 -4.09 8.73 3.47
CA ARG A 29 -3.16 9.14 4.52
C ARG A 29 -3.95 9.58 5.74
N PHE A 30 -3.60 9.05 6.91
CA PHE A 30 -4.29 9.37 8.15
C PHE A 30 -3.34 9.98 9.17
N GLN A 31 -3.93 10.67 10.14
CA GLN A 31 -3.23 11.16 11.32
C GLN A 31 -4.05 10.81 12.56
N ALA A 32 -3.40 10.21 13.55
CA ALA A 32 -4.02 9.98 14.84
C ALA A 32 -3.90 11.24 15.69
N THR A 33 -4.97 11.62 16.35
CA THR A 33 -4.96 12.73 17.32
C THR A 33 -5.32 12.18 18.71
N GLU A 34 -5.36 13.05 19.71
CA GLU A 34 -5.78 12.62 21.06
C GLU A 34 -7.25 12.20 21.11
N ARG A 35 -8.05 12.59 20.14
CA ARG A 35 -9.51 12.41 20.15
C ARG A 35 -10.02 11.50 19.06
N GLU A 36 -9.46 11.62 17.85
CA GLU A 36 -10.03 10.98 16.66
C GLU A 36 -8.95 10.67 15.63
N ILE A 37 -9.35 9.98 14.60
CA ILE A 37 -8.51 9.78 13.40
C ILE A 37 -8.93 10.83 12.39
N GLU A 38 -7.94 11.50 11.83
CA GLU A 38 -8.16 12.47 10.74
C GLU A 38 -7.60 11.90 9.43
N GLN A 39 -8.24 12.26 8.32
CA GLN A 39 -7.70 12.03 6.98
C GLN A 39 -6.88 13.25 6.58
N LEU A 40 -5.67 13.02 6.08
CA LEU A 40 -4.84 14.08 5.50
C LEU A 40 -5.18 14.20 4.01
N CYS A 41 -5.56 15.39 3.59
CA CYS A 41 -6.03 15.69 2.24
C CYS A 41 -5.20 16.80 1.63
N VAL A 42 -5.22 16.91 0.31
CA VAL A 42 -4.59 18.01 -0.42
C VAL A 42 -5.61 19.12 -0.60
N THR A 43 -5.19 20.35 -0.38
CA THR A 43 -6.00 21.55 -0.60
C THR A 43 -5.22 22.62 -1.37
N UNK A 44 -5.58 23.52 -2.02
CA UNK A 44 -5.06 24.38 -2.61
C UNK A 44 -5.10 25.43 -1.84
N ARG A 45 -4.26 26.21 -1.64
CA ARG A 45 -4.15 27.46 -0.89
C ARG A 45 -3.22 28.43 -1.61
N ASP A 46 -3.69 29.65 -1.87
CA ASP A 46 -2.89 30.71 -2.50
C ASP A 46 -2.12 30.22 -3.75
N GLU A 47 -2.84 29.52 -4.64
CA GLU A 47 -2.31 28.99 -5.90
C GLU A 47 -1.27 27.89 -5.72
N SER A 48 -1.12 27.34 -4.52
CA SER A 48 -0.25 26.20 -4.24
C SER A 48 -1.02 25.09 -3.53
N PHE A 49 -0.50 23.87 -3.61
CA PHE A 49 -1.02 22.74 -2.87
C PHE A 49 -0.49 22.77 -1.42
N ASP A 50 -1.31 22.32 -0.50
CA ASP A 50 -0.94 22.23 0.92
C ASP A 50 -1.70 21.06 1.55
N TRP A 51 -1.24 20.60 2.71
CA TRP A 51 -1.95 19.58 3.49
C TRP A 51 -3.09 20.22 4.29
N ALA A 52 -4.20 19.52 4.34
CA ALA A 52 -5.32 19.85 5.23
C ALA A 52 -5.80 18.57 5.90
N SER A 53 -6.33 18.68 7.11
CA SER A 53 -6.91 17.52 7.79
C SER A 53 -8.42 17.68 7.91
N ARG A 54 -9.12 16.56 7.98
CA ARG A 54 -10.57 16.50 8.25
C ARG A 54 -10.87 15.19 9.00
N PRO A 55 -11.98 15.09 9.72
CA PRO A 55 -12.35 13.82 10.34
C PRO A 55 -12.30 12.68 9.31
N ALA A 56 -11.75 11.55 9.67
CA ALA A 56 -11.61 10.43 8.73
C ALA A 56 -13.00 9.92 8.32
N PRO A 57 -13.23 9.66 7.01
CA PRO A 57 -14.44 8.96 6.59
C PRO A 57 -14.53 7.57 7.23
N GLY A 58 -15.76 7.08 7.42
CA GLY A 58 -16.01 5.82 8.10
C GLY A 58 -15.13 4.65 7.66
N PRO A 59 -14.96 4.39 6.35
CA PRO A 59 -14.08 3.29 5.93
C PRO A 59 -12.63 3.46 6.36
N LEU A 60 -12.09 4.68 6.30
CA LEU A 60 -10.71 4.95 6.73
C LEU A 60 -10.60 4.80 8.26
N GLU A 61 -11.54 5.40 9.01
CA GLU A 61 -11.52 5.27 10.47
C GLU A 61 -11.59 3.81 10.89
N ALA A 62 -12.51 3.05 10.30
CA ALA A 62 -12.66 1.61 10.62
C ALA A 62 -11.37 0.83 10.33
N ALA A 63 -10.71 1.13 9.20
CA ALA A 63 -9.45 0.48 8.85
C ALA A 63 -8.35 0.81 9.87
N VAL A 64 -8.22 2.08 10.26
CA VAL A 64 -7.21 2.48 11.26
C VAL A 64 -7.52 1.82 12.62
N ARG A 65 -8.79 1.77 13.05
CA ARG A 65 -9.15 1.12 14.32
C ARG A 65 -8.87 -0.38 14.27
N ARG A 66 -9.07 -1.01 13.13
CA ARG A 66 -8.69 -2.42 12.97
C ARG A 66 -7.18 -2.59 13.11
N LEU A 67 -6.38 -1.72 12.47
CA LEU A 67 -4.92 -1.75 12.63
C LEU A 67 -4.51 -1.63 14.10
N GLU A 68 -5.12 -0.70 14.84
CA GLU A 68 -4.82 -0.54 16.27
C GLU A 68 -5.14 -1.82 17.06
N SER A 69 -6.27 -2.45 16.74
CA SER A 69 -6.67 -3.72 17.36
C SER A 69 -5.66 -4.82 17.05
N ASP A 70 -5.26 -4.95 15.79
CA ASP A 70 -4.31 -5.98 15.32
C ASP A 70 -2.92 -5.78 15.95
N LEU A 71 -2.51 -4.51 16.08
CA LEU A 71 -1.22 -4.16 16.69
C LEU A 71 -1.26 -4.22 18.21
N GLY A 72 -2.45 -4.33 18.83
CA GLY A 72 -2.62 -4.37 20.27
C GLY A 72 -2.32 -3.03 20.96
N ARG A 73 -2.32 -1.93 20.21
CA ARG A 73 -2.04 -0.60 20.76
C ARG A 73 -2.62 0.49 19.87
N PRO A 74 -3.04 1.63 20.47
CA PRO A 74 -3.44 2.77 19.67
C PRO A 74 -2.23 3.47 19.06
N PHE A 75 -2.47 4.23 18.00
CA PHE A 75 -1.46 5.11 17.44
C PHE A 75 -1.31 6.35 18.35
N PRO A 76 -0.08 6.76 18.65
CA PRO A 76 0.10 7.96 19.48
C PRO A 76 -0.32 9.24 18.73
N ALA A 77 -0.73 10.26 19.47
CA ALA A 77 -1.12 11.54 18.87
C ALA A 77 0.01 12.10 18.01
N GLY A 78 -0.32 12.56 16.82
CA GLY A 78 0.63 13.08 15.83
C GLY A 78 1.20 12.01 14.90
N TYR A 79 0.86 10.74 15.11
CA TYR A 79 1.30 9.65 14.24
C TYR A 79 0.57 9.75 12.90
N ARG A 80 1.32 9.69 11.82
CA ARG A 80 0.80 9.70 10.44
C ARG A 80 1.25 8.45 9.72
N SER A 81 0.39 7.92 8.84
CA SER A 81 0.78 6.81 7.98
C SER A 81 -0.22 6.66 6.84
N GLU A 82 0.00 5.65 6.01
CA GLU A 82 -0.75 5.39 4.79
C GLU A 82 -1.48 4.05 4.88
N ILE A 83 -2.62 3.93 4.19
CA ILE A 83 -3.38 2.68 4.04
C ILE A 83 -3.85 2.56 2.60
N HIS A 84 -3.60 1.41 1.98
CA HIS A 84 -4.10 1.09 0.64
C HIS A 84 -5.48 0.45 0.77
N LEU A 85 -6.54 1.28 0.91
CA LEU A 85 -7.91 0.78 1.09
C LEU A 85 -8.41 -0.01 -0.13
N GLN A 86 -7.86 0.29 -1.31
CA GLN A 86 -8.27 -0.37 -2.56
C GLN A 86 -7.56 -1.71 -2.80
N LEU A 87 -6.55 -2.03 -2.01
CA LEU A 87 -5.73 -3.23 -2.22
C LEU A 87 -6.55 -4.53 -2.32
N PRO A 88 -7.53 -4.80 -1.42
CA PRO A 88 -8.30 -6.04 -1.55
C PRO A 88 -9.09 -6.13 -2.86
N ALA A 89 -9.75 -5.04 -3.25
CA ALA A 89 -10.55 -5.02 -4.48
C ALA A 89 -9.66 -5.14 -5.73
N TRP A 90 -8.50 -4.48 -5.71
CA TRP A 90 -7.53 -4.58 -6.79
C TRP A 90 -7.01 -6.02 -6.92
N LEU A 91 -6.62 -6.62 -5.80
CA LEU A 91 -6.10 -7.99 -5.81
C LEU A 91 -7.15 -8.97 -6.33
N GLU A 92 -8.39 -8.85 -5.86
CA GLU A 92 -9.50 -9.65 -6.39
C GLU A 92 -9.62 -9.48 -7.90
N GLY A 93 -9.56 -8.23 -8.38
CA GLY A 93 -9.66 -7.92 -9.80
C GLY A 93 -8.60 -8.61 -10.65
N VAL A 94 -7.33 -8.59 -10.20
CA VAL A 94 -6.24 -9.15 -11.00
C VAL A 94 -6.09 -10.67 -10.85
N THR A 95 -6.65 -11.27 -9.78
CA THR A 95 -6.50 -12.71 -9.53
C THR A 95 -7.78 -13.53 -9.77
N SER A 96 -8.95 -12.89 -9.94
CA SER A 96 -10.24 -13.59 -10.04
C SER A 96 -10.28 -14.67 -11.13
N GLY A 97 -9.53 -14.48 -12.22
CA GLY A 97 -9.47 -15.47 -13.30
C GLY A 97 -8.40 -16.55 -13.11
N LEU A 98 -7.56 -16.46 -12.10
CA LEU A 98 -6.43 -17.39 -11.91
C LEU A 98 -6.94 -18.71 -11.33
N ARG A 99 -6.98 -19.77 -12.16
CA ARG A 99 -7.44 -21.09 -11.73
C ARG A 99 -6.32 -21.97 -11.20
N ARG A 100 -5.13 -21.81 -11.73
CA ARG A 100 -3.97 -22.60 -11.31
C ARG A 100 -2.69 -21.83 -11.64
N GLY A 101 -1.87 -21.58 -10.65
CA GLY A 101 -0.64 -20.84 -10.89
C GLY A 101 -0.06 -20.19 -9.64
N LEU A 102 0.65 -19.11 -9.86
CA LEU A 102 1.33 -18.35 -8.81
C LEU A 102 1.14 -16.85 -9.08
N ALA A 103 0.92 -16.10 -8.03
CA ALA A 103 1.04 -14.64 -8.08
C ALA A 103 2.27 -14.25 -7.26
N LEU A 104 3.19 -13.49 -7.87
CA LEU A 104 4.43 -13.04 -7.26
C LEU A 104 4.40 -11.52 -7.21
N PHE A 105 4.43 -10.97 -6.00
CA PHE A 105 4.41 -9.52 -5.75
C PHE A 105 5.78 -9.09 -5.23
N ILE A 106 6.42 -8.16 -5.93
CA ILE A 106 7.76 -7.67 -5.63
C ILE A 106 7.65 -6.17 -5.39
N ASP A 107 7.83 -5.74 -4.13
CA ASP A 107 7.59 -4.34 -3.80
C ASP A 107 8.33 -3.95 -2.53
N TYR A 108 8.36 -2.65 -2.24
CA TYR A 108 8.93 -2.11 -1.00
C TYR A 108 7.89 -2.19 0.11
N GLY A 109 8.25 -2.76 1.24
CA GLY A 109 7.27 -2.87 2.32
C GLY A 109 7.73 -3.72 3.47
N TYR A 110 6.83 -3.89 4.43
CA TYR A 110 7.08 -4.65 5.65
C TYR A 110 5.81 -5.38 6.10
N PRO A 111 5.95 -6.44 6.92
CA PRO A 111 4.80 -6.93 7.67
C PRO A 111 4.24 -5.81 8.57
N ARG A 112 2.95 -5.89 8.87
CA ARG A 112 2.20 -4.86 9.62
C ARG A 112 2.91 -4.35 10.86
N SER A 113 3.47 -5.27 11.66
CA SER A 113 4.13 -4.91 12.93
C SER A 113 5.36 -4.01 12.72
N GLU A 114 6.05 -4.18 11.59
CA GLU A 114 7.21 -3.37 11.24
C GLU A 114 6.81 -2.13 10.42
N TYR A 115 5.76 -2.25 9.61
CA TYR A 115 5.25 -1.10 8.83
C TYR A 115 4.81 0.02 9.77
N TYR A 116 4.02 -0.32 10.80
CA TYR A 116 3.43 0.66 11.72
C TYR A 116 4.21 0.80 13.03
N LEU A 117 5.55 0.74 12.98
CA LEU A 117 6.38 0.97 14.18
C LEU A 117 6.11 2.36 14.77
N PRO A 118 6.12 2.49 16.12
CA PRO A 118 5.91 3.78 16.76
C PRO A 118 6.91 4.87 16.35
N GLU A 119 8.11 4.46 15.94
CA GLU A 119 9.17 5.36 15.51
C GLU A 119 8.96 5.89 14.09
N ARG A 120 8.15 5.21 13.27
CA ARG A 120 7.83 5.62 11.90
C ARG A 120 6.64 6.58 11.89
N ARG A 121 6.85 7.74 12.52
CA ARG A 121 5.76 8.66 12.88
C ARG A 121 5.16 9.43 11.71
N ASP A 122 5.86 9.48 10.59
CA ASP A 122 5.40 10.22 9.41
C ASP A 122 5.09 9.30 8.21
N GLY A 123 5.02 7.99 8.49
CA GLY A 123 4.64 7.00 7.47
C GLY A 123 5.80 6.62 6.55
N THR A 124 5.44 6.19 5.36
CA THR A 124 6.39 5.68 4.36
C THR A 124 6.31 6.42 3.04
N LEU A 125 5.46 7.46 2.97
CA LEU A 125 5.28 8.24 1.75
C LEU A 125 6.63 8.74 1.25
N MET A 126 6.90 8.52 -0.02
CA MET A 126 8.16 8.90 -0.67
C MET A 126 7.85 9.40 -2.08
N CYS A 127 8.58 10.42 -2.48
CA CYS A 127 8.48 10.96 -3.83
C CYS A 127 9.80 10.74 -4.55
N HIS A 128 9.72 10.44 -5.84
CA HIS A 128 10.91 10.24 -6.67
C HIS A 128 10.82 11.10 -7.93
N TYR A 129 11.87 11.88 -8.15
CA TYR A 129 12.02 12.64 -9.38
C TYR A 129 13.44 12.47 -9.90
N ARG A 130 13.57 11.92 -11.13
CA ARG A 130 14.88 11.65 -11.76
C ARG A 130 15.83 10.89 -10.84
N HIS A 131 15.33 9.86 -10.18
CA HIS A 131 16.06 8.98 -9.27
C HIS A 131 16.49 9.64 -7.95
N LEU A 132 15.96 10.82 -7.63
CA LEU A 132 16.20 11.47 -6.35
C LEU A 132 14.94 11.33 -5.49
N GLY A 133 15.10 10.72 -4.31
CA GLY A 133 14.00 10.55 -3.36
C GLY A 133 13.87 11.76 -2.44
N HIS A 134 12.63 12.15 -2.12
CA HIS A 134 12.31 13.22 -1.18
C HIS A 134 10.88 13.02 -0.65
N ASP A 135 10.49 13.82 0.33
CA ASP A 135 9.18 13.72 0.98
C ASP A 135 8.21 14.88 0.63
N ASP A 136 8.59 15.75 -0.28
CA ASP A 136 7.75 16.90 -0.66
C ASP A 136 6.82 16.51 -1.83
N VAL A 137 5.58 16.12 -1.49
CA VAL A 137 4.57 15.71 -2.49
C VAL A 137 4.14 16.86 -3.40
N PHE A 138 4.39 18.10 -2.98
CA PHE A 138 3.97 19.28 -3.74
C PHE A 138 5.08 19.84 -4.63
N PHE A 139 6.27 19.23 -4.61
CA PHE A 139 7.35 19.59 -5.49
C PHE A 139 7.03 19.08 -6.91
N TRP A 140 6.86 20.00 -7.84
CA TRP A 140 6.52 19.71 -9.25
C TRP A 140 5.37 18.70 -9.42
N PRO A 141 4.15 19.04 -8.95
CA PRO A 141 3.02 18.12 -9.05
C PRO A 141 2.79 17.62 -10.48
N GLY A 142 2.57 16.32 -10.61
CA GLY A 142 2.36 15.68 -11.92
C GLY A 142 3.63 15.25 -12.63
N LEU A 143 4.82 15.55 -12.09
CA LEU A 143 6.09 15.20 -12.72
C LEU A 143 6.92 14.21 -11.89
N GLN A 144 6.45 13.84 -10.72
CA GLN A 144 7.16 12.94 -9.81
C GLN A 144 6.34 11.71 -9.52
N ASP A 145 7.01 10.64 -9.16
CA ASP A 145 6.38 9.44 -8.63
C ASP A 145 6.09 9.66 -7.16
N ILE A 146 4.90 9.28 -6.72
CA ILE A 146 4.51 9.36 -5.30
C ILE A 146 4.11 7.96 -4.88
N THR A 147 4.85 7.38 -3.94
CA THR A 147 4.67 6.00 -3.51
C THR A 147 4.49 5.92 -2.00
N ALA A 148 3.89 4.83 -1.54
CA ALA A 148 3.86 4.44 -0.14
C ALA A 148 4.13 2.95 -0.06
N TRP A 149 4.92 2.53 0.93
CA TRP A 149 5.30 1.13 1.06
C TRP A 149 4.09 0.21 1.28
N VAL A 150 4.29 -1.07 1.03
CA VAL A 150 3.22 -2.08 1.11
C VAL A 150 3.18 -2.70 2.51
N ASP A 151 1.98 -2.74 3.12
CA ASP A 151 1.72 -3.59 4.30
C ASP A 151 1.52 -5.02 3.78
N TYR A 152 2.57 -5.84 3.84
CA TYR A 152 2.52 -7.22 3.35
C TYR A 152 1.56 -8.10 4.14
N THR A 153 1.23 -7.74 5.39
CA THR A 153 0.20 -8.45 6.13
C THR A 153 -1.17 -8.17 5.49
N ALA A 154 -1.43 -6.91 5.12
CA ALA A 154 -2.69 -6.56 4.44
C ALA A 154 -2.80 -7.28 3.09
N LEU A 155 -1.69 -7.37 2.34
CA LEU A 155 -1.66 -8.11 1.07
C LEU A 155 -1.97 -9.60 1.29
N ALA A 156 -1.36 -10.20 2.32
CA ALA A 156 -1.61 -11.61 2.66
C ALA A 156 -3.06 -11.86 3.07
N GLU A 157 -3.64 -10.94 3.89
CA GLU A 157 -5.05 -11.03 4.29
C GLU A 157 -5.98 -10.90 3.08
N ALA A 158 -5.67 -10.00 2.15
CA ALA A 158 -6.44 -9.83 0.92
C ALA A 158 -6.33 -11.09 0.04
N ALA A 159 -5.15 -11.70 -0.04
CA ALA A 159 -4.93 -12.92 -0.80
C ALA A 159 -5.77 -14.08 -0.23
N ASP A 160 -5.74 -14.25 1.09
CA ASP A 160 -6.56 -15.28 1.77
C ASP A 160 -8.05 -15.07 1.49
N ALA A 161 -8.51 -13.82 1.55
CA ALA A 161 -9.91 -13.47 1.28
C ALA A 161 -10.30 -13.79 -0.18
N CYS A 162 -9.35 -13.74 -1.12
CA CYS A 162 -9.54 -14.11 -2.51
C CYS A 162 -9.39 -15.62 -2.75
N GLY A 163 -9.14 -16.42 -1.70
CA GLY A 163 -8.98 -17.86 -1.82
C GLY A 163 -7.59 -18.29 -2.29
N LEU A 164 -6.61 -17.42 -2.24
CA LEU A 164 -5.23 -17.75 -2.57
C LEU A 164 -4.51 -18.23 -1.31
N GLU A 165 -3.56 -19.14 -1.47
CA GLU A 165 -2.70 -19.60 -0.38
C GLU A 165 -1.40 -18.79 -0.41
N VAL A 166 -1.02 -18.24 0.74
CA VAL A 166 0.26 -17.52 0.87
C VAL A 166 1.39 -18.54 0.90
N ALA A 167 2.08 -18.70 -0.22
CA ALA A 167 3.14 -19.71 -0.39
C ALA A 167 4.44 -19.31 0.29
N GLY A 168 4.69 -18.01 0.50
CA GLY A 168 5.90 -17.57 1.19
C GLY A 168 6.06 -16.06 1.15
N TYR A 169 6.98 -15.58 2.00
CA TYR A 169 7.39 -14.19 2.08
C TYR A 169 8.90 -14.17 2.35
N SER A 170 9.63 -13.39 1.59
CA SER A 170 11.08 -13.25 1.79
C SER A 170 11.57 -11.95 1.15
N SER A 171 12.78 -11.55 1.49
CA SER A 171 13.39 -10.43 0.76
C SER A 171 13.73 -10.86 -0.67
N GLN A 172 13.77 -9.93 -1.60
CA GLN A 172 14.14 -10.17 -2.99
C GLN A 172 15.50 -10.87 -3.08
N ALA A 173 16.46 -10.44 -2.25
CA ALA A 173 17.80 -11.06 -2.23
C ALA A 173 17.73 -12.55 -1.88
N MET A 174 16.97 -12.90 -0.83
CA MET A 174 16.85 -14.30 -0.42
C MET A 174 16.09 -15.14 -1.46
N PHE A 175 15.08 -14.55 -2.09
CA PHE A 175 14.34 -15.20 -3.17
C PHE A 175 15.31 -15.54 -4.34
N LEU A 176 16.08 -14.54 -4.78
CA LEU A 176 17.02 -14.73 -5.90
C LEU A 176 18.11 -15.75 -5.57
N LEU A 177 18.66 -15.70 -4.35
CA LEU A 177 19.61 -16.72 -3.89
C LEU A 177 18.99 -18.13 -3.91
N GLY A 178 17.72 -18.23 -3.50
CA GLY A 178 16.98 -19.50 -3.56
C GLY A 178 16.77 -20.00 -4.99
N CYS A 179 16.75 -19.11 -5.97
CA CYS A 179 16.67 -19.46 -7.38
C CYS A 179 18.02 -19.77 -8.03
N GLY A 180 19.10 -19.60 -7.28
CA GLY A 180 20.44 -19.95 -7.77
C GLY A 180 21.22 -18.78 -8.38
N LEU A 181 20.81 -17.54 -8.09
CA LEU A 181 21.51 -16.34 -8.56
C LEU A 181 22.51 -15.83 -7.53
#